data_f2bb37eb23280aaf316c25670b735521
#
_entry.id   f2bb37eb23280aaf316c25670b735521
#
_cell.length_a   1.000
_cell.length_b   1.000
_cell.length_c   1.000
_cell.angle_alpha   90.00
_cell.angle_beta   90.00
_cell.angle_gamma   90.00
#
_symmetry.space_group_name_H-M   'P 1'
#
loop_
_entity.id
_entity.type
_entity.pdbx_description
1 polymer ?
#
loop_
_entity_poly.entity_id
_entity_poly.type
_entity_poly.pdbx_seq_one_letter_code
_entity_poly.pdbx_strand_id
1 'polypeptide(L)'
;MTDDDLVAAVEAAAATYGIDLSEEEREGYALEAEMTEDLLGDLEPTAFESAPAADVEPGDDEHNAFLYRCDLPGADVGPLAGMDVAVKDNIAVAGVPMTCGSAAVDFEPGYHAAVVERLLGAGADLVGTTNMDEFAYHTTSETCAHGPVENPGADGVPGGSSSGSGAAVAAGLVDAALGTDTGGSVRIPASFCGVVGFKPTFRTVPRFGFADLASSLDHVGPLAPDVETAARVLAELNGPDRRDPSTHGTPVPDPTGGLDGDTGASAADYRVGLVTEAQEGADDAVAAAVEDAADGLADAGATVEEVSLPGFGAQPLVNSAVTATEFTTLVAQAGQDYGVGTGYSEAWRAAVAGMDAGELGENVRGRLVVGRALTEATGGAGYVAAQNARHEFHAVVDDRLSEYDALFLSTTPTTAPDFGEVTEDADLLRTIAHTSPFNLTGHPALSVPVEAGGEPVGCQVVTDWYDEATAVALGRAVEAAA
;
A
#
# COMPACT_ATOMS: atom_id res chain seq x y z
N MET A 1 -30.47 -2.75 20.88
CA MET A 1 -29.93 -2.93 22.27
C MET A 1 -31.07 -2.90 23.25
N THR A 2 -30.94 -3.42 24.48
CA THR A 2 -31.95 -3.24 25.51
C THR A 2 -31.72 -1.91 26.24
N ASP A 3 -32.77 -1.36 26.94
CA ASP A 3 -32.62 -0.13 27.73
C ASP A 3 -31.47 -0.23 28.76
N ASP A 4 -31.30 -1.40 29.39
CA ASP A 4 -30.21 -1.66 30.34
C ASP A 4 -28.84 -1.65 29.65
N ASP A 5 -28.73 -2.12 28.40
CA ASP A 5 -27.47 -2.07 27.62
C ASP A 5 -27.08 -0.62 27.26
N LEU A 6 -28.08 0.22 26.92
CA LEU A 6 -27.84 1.64 26.60
C LEU A 6 -27.42 2.43 27.82
N VAL A 7 -28.05 2.20 28.98
CA VAL A 7 -27.64 2.83 30.24
C VAL A 7 -26.21 2.44 30.61
N ALA A 8 -25.85 1.16 30.47
CA ALA A 8 -24.49 0.70 30.73
C ALA A 8 -23.46 1.32 29.76
N ALA A 9 -23.81 1.49 28.49
CA ALA A 9 -22.96 2.15 27.49
C ALA A 9 -22.75 3.63 27.82
N VAL A 10 -23.80 4.35 28.27
CA VAL A 10 -23.71 5.76 28.71
C VAL A 10 -22.81 5.88 29.93
N GLU A 11 -22.93 4.99 30.92
CA GLU A 11 -22.06 4.98 32.10
C GLU A 11 -20.59 4.72 31.74
N ALA A 12 -20.32 3.76 30.84
CA ALA A 12 -18.97 3.47 30.36
C ALA A 12 -18.37 4.66 29.59
N ALA A 13 -19.17 5.33 28.75
CA ALA A 13 -18.76 6.52 28.02
C ALA A 13 -18.44 7.68 29.00
N ALA A 14 -19.31 7.95 29.96
CA ALA A 14 -19.09 8.97 30.98
C ALA A 14 -17.80 8.72 31.79
N ALA A 15 -17.57 7.47 32.18
CA ALA A 15 -16.35 7.08 32.90
C ALA A 15 -15.08 7.34 32.06
N THR A 16 -15.14 7.14 30.75
CA THR A 16 -14.00 7.42 29.82
C THR A 16 -13.61 8.91 29.85
N TYR A 17 -14.57 9.80 30.05
CA TYR A 17 -14.34 11.26 30.12
C TYR A 17 -14.23 11.78 31.55
N GLY A 18 -14.31 10.91 32.57
CA GLY A 18 -14.31 11.32 33.97
C GLY A 18 -15.54 12.15 34.37
N ILE A 19 -16.68 11.89 33.73
CA ILE A 19 -17.95 12.60 34.00
C ILE A 19 -18.76 11.78 35.00
N ASP A 20 -19.13 12.40 36.12
CA ASP A 20 -20.08 11.83 37.05
C ASP A 20 -21.51 12.20 36.65
N LEU A 21 -22.33 11.20 36.36
CA LEU A 21 -23.73 11.39 35.98
C LEU A 21 -24.70 11.14 37.15
N SER A 22 -25.70 11.99 37.28
CA SER A 22 -26.89 11.71 38.10
C SER A 22 -27.74 10.60 37.45
N GLU A 23 -28.67 10.04 38.19
CA GLU A 23 -29.62 9.03 37.66
C GLU A 23 -30.49 9.59 36.55
N GLU A 24 -30.98 10.82 36.70
CA GLU A 24 -31.77 11.53 35.68
C GLU A 24 -30.98 11.76 34.37
N GLU A 25 -29.68 12.11 34.46
CA GLU A 25 -28.81 12.29 33.29
C GLU A 25 -28.53 10.98 32.58
N ARG A 26 -28.30 9.89 33.33
CA ARG A 26 -28.09 8.55 32.74
C ARG A 26 -29.30 8.08 31.94
N GLU A 27 -30.49 8.18 32.53
CA GLU A 27 -31.74 7.81 31.86
C GLU A 27 -32.03 8.72 30.66
N GLY A 28 -31.79 10.03 30.81
CA GLY A 28 -31.97 11.01 29.73
C GLY A 28 -31.06 10.77 28.54
N TYR A 29 -29.76 10.52 28.78
CA TYR A 29 -28.81 10.22 27.70
C TYR A 29 -29.03 8.84 27.07
N ALA A 30 -29.48 7.85 27.84
CA ALA A 30 -29.85 6.55 27.27
C ALA A 30 -31.06 6.67 26.34
N LEU A 31 -32.10 7.43 26.72
CA LEU A 31 -33.24 7.71 25.87
C LEU A 31 -32.87 8.48 24.60
N GLU A 32 -31.94 9.47 24.70
CA GLU A 32 -31.45 10.20 23.52
C GLU A 32 -30.68 9.27 22.56
N ALA A 33 -29.87 8.34 23.11
CA ALA A 33 -29.15 7.34 22.34
C ALA A 33 -30.12 6.36 21.63
N GLU A 34 -31.17 5.90 22.31
CA GLU A 34 -32.20 5.04 21.76
C GLU A 34 -32.95 5.73 20.60
N MET A 35 -33.39 6.97 20.82
CA MET A 35 -34.07 7.75 19.78
C MET A 35 -33.17 7.97 18.56
N THR A 36 -31.88 8.16 18.77
CA THR A 36 -30.89 8.31 17.70
C THR A 36 -30.70 6.99 16.95
N GLU A 37 -30.58 5.86 17.65
CA GLU A 37 -30.46 4.52 17.06
C GLU A 37 -31.69 4.20 16.19
N ASP A 38 -32.91 4.49 16.70
CA ASP A 38 -34.16 4.29 15.95
C ASP A 38 -34.16 5.15 14.65
N LEU A 39 -33.81 6.43 14.75
CA LEU A 39 -33.72 7.30 13.58
C LEU A 39 -32.67 6.85 12.55
N LEU A 40 -31.53 6.33 13.02
CA LEU A 40 -30.49 5.79 12.15
C LEU A 40 -30.94 4.45 11.54
N GLY A 41 -31.71 3.62 12.27
CA GLY A 41 -32.29 2.38 11.77
C GLY A 41 -33.30 2.57 10.64
N ASP A 42 -33.94 3.75 10.56
CA ASP A 42 -34.85 4.13 9.48
C ASP A 42 -34.09 4.62 8.20
N LEU A 43 -32.78 4.87 8.30
CA LEU A 43 -31.98 5.20 7.12
C LEU A 43 -31.78 3.94 6.29
N GLU A 44 -32.22 3.98 5.02
CA GLU A 44 -31.84 2.92 4.09
C GLU A 44 -30.32 3.01 3.86
N PRO A 45 -29.53 1.97 4.21
CA PRO A 45 -28.10 1.97 3.91
C PRO A 45 -27.94 2.16 2.40
N THR A 46 -27.03 3.04 2.00
CA THR A 46 -26.61 3.07 0.61
C THR A 46 -25.99 1.71 0.30
N ALA A 47 -26.77 0.82 -0.30
CA ALA A 47 -26.22 -0.44 -0.79
C ALA A 47 -25.17 -0.09 -1.85
N PHE A 48 -23.94 -0.57 -1.68
CA PHE A 48 -23.01 -0.61 -2.79
C PHE A 48 -23.62 -1.47 -3.87
N GLU A 49 -23.51 -1.03 -5.13
CA GLU A 49 -24.02 -1.83 -6.25
C GLU A 49 -23.42 -3.23 -6.14
N SER A 50 -24.28 -4.24 -6.00
CA SER A 50 -23.82 -5.62 -5.97
C SER A 50 -23.31 -5.98 -7.38
N ALA A 51 -22.06 -6.43 -7.47
CA ALA A 51 -21.52 -6.99 -8.69
C ALA A 51 -21.89 -8.49 -8.77
N PRO A 52 -21.95 -9.08 -9.98
CA PRO A 52 -22.04 -10.52 -10.12
C PRO A 52 -20.88 -11.20 -9.39
N ALA A 53 -21.19 -12.25 -8.62
CA ALA A 53 -20.15 -13.03 -7.97
C ALA A 53 -19.31 -13.78 -9.02
N ALA A 54 -17.99 -13.81 -8.81
CA ALA A 54 -17.09 -14.62 -9.61
C ALA A 54 -17.27 -16.11 -9.31
N ASP A 55 -16.99 -16.96 -10.30
CA ASP A 55 -16.69 -18.37 -10.02
C ASP A 55 -15.26 -18.44 -9.45
N VAL A 56 -15.11 -19.04 -8.27
CA VAL A 56 -13.87 -19.00 -7.49
C VAL A 56 -13.30 -20.40 -7.32
N GLU A 57 -12.01 -20.55 -7.59
CA GLU A 57 -11.23 -21.76 -7.29
C GLU A 57 -10.07 -21.40 -6.35
N PRO A 58 -9.61 -22.32 -5.48
CA PRO A 58 -8.37 -22.11 -4.72
C PRO A 58 -7.19 -21.82 -5.64
N GLY A 59 -6.27 -20.96 -5.21
CA GLY A 59 -5.01 -20.76 -5.89
C GLY A 59 -4.19 -22.07 -5.88
N ASP A 60 -3.71 -22.46 -7.04
CA ASP A 60 -2.84 -23.64 -7.21
C ASP A 60 -1.74 -23.28 -8.20
N ASP A 61 -0.62 -22.76 -7.69
CA ASP A 61 0.56 -22.42 -8.46
C ASP A 61 1.84 -22.79 -7.68
N GLU A 62 2.94 -22.96 -8.40
CA GLU A 62 4.20 -23.47 -7.80
C GLU A 62 4.83 -22.49 -6.80
N HIS A 63 4.44 -21.20 -6.81
CA HIS A 63 5.00 -20.16 -5.95
C HIS A 63 4.11 -19.78 -4.78
N ASN A 64 2.89 -20.36 -4.67
CA ASN A 64 1.86 -19.92 -3.71
C ASN A 64 1.52 -18.42 -3.86
N ALA A 65 1.58 -17.91 -5.08
CA ALA A 65 1.36 -16.50 -5.40
C ALA A 65 -0.13 -16.12 -5.34
N PHE A 66 -1.05 -17.05 -5.64
CA PHE A 66 -2.49 -16.82 -5.60
C PHE A 66 -3.13 -17.47 -4.37
N LEU A 67 -4.08 -16.76 -3.75
CA LEU A 67 -4.99 -17.36 -2.78
C LEU A 67 -6.23 -17.92 -3.47
N TYR A 68 -6.77 -17.16 -4.42
CA TYR A 68 -7.93 -17.58 -5.21
C TYR A 68 -7.73 -17.24 -6.68
N ARG A 69 -8.20 -18.15 -7.54
CA ARG A 69 -8.36 -17.91 -8.97
C ARG A 69 -9.81 -17.56 -9.25
N CYS A 70 -10.03 -16.66 -10.19
CA CYS A 70 -11.35 -16.32 -10.70
C CYS A 70 -11.25 -16.01 -12.20
N ASP A 71 -12.40 -15.92 -12.89
CA ASP A 71 -12.49 -15.54 -14.28
C ASP A 71 -13.53 -14.42 -14.40
N LEU A 72 -13.05 -13.18 -14.38
CA LEU A 72 -13.87 -11.99 -14.52
C LEU A 72 -13.41 -11.24 -15.77
N PRO A 73 -14.08 -11.44 -16.92
CA PRO A 73 -13.70 -10.77 -18.14
C PRO A 73 -13.95 -9.27 -18.06
N GLY A 74 -13.00 -8.50 -18.58
CA GLY A 74 -13.13 -7.07 -18.76
C GLY A 74 -13.99 -6.70 -19.96
N ALA A 75 -14.06 -5.40 -20.26
CA ALA A 75 -14.72 -4.89 -21.45
C ALA A 75 -14.01 -5.41 -22.73
N ASP A 76 -14.77 -5.72 -23.77
CA ASP A 76 -14.24 -6.24 -25.06
C ASP A 76 -13.19 -5.34 -25.71
N VAL A 77 -13.17 -4.06 -25.33
CA VAL A 77 -12.25 -3.03 -25.85
C VAL A 77 -11.84 -2.09 -24.73
N GLY A 78 -10.58 -1.68 -24.73
CA GLY A 78 -10.05 -0.73 -23.75
C GLY A 78 -8.53 -0.67 -23.82
N PRO A 79 -7.90 0.27 -23.08
CA PRO A 79 -6.44 0.39 -23.06
C PRO A 79 -5.70 -0.84 -22.52
N LEU A 80 -6.38 -1.66 -21.71
CA LEU A 80 -5.84 -2.87 -21.08
C LEU A 80 -6.46 -4.16 -21.65
N ALA A 81 -7.15 -4.09 -22.80
CA ALA A 81 -7.84 -5.25 -23.38
C ALA A 81 -6.87 -6.40 -23.72
N GLY A 82 -7.15 -7.58 -23.18
CA GLY A 82 -6.36 -8.79 -23.35
C GLY A 82 -5.21 -8.93 -22.35
N MET A 83 -5.15 -8.09 -21.31
CA MET A 83 -4.24 -8.25 -20.18
C MET A 83 -4.90 -9.08 -19.08
N ASP A 84 -4.20 -10.09 -18.59
CA ASP A 84 -4.54 -10.82 -17.38
C ASP A 84 -3.99 -10.07 -16.16
N VAL A 85 -4.87 -9.67 -15.25
CA VAL A 85 -4.47 -8.91 -14.03
C VAL A 85 -4.93 -9.62 -12.77
N ALA A 86 -4.11 -9.58 -11.73
CA ALA A 86 -4.48 -10.03 -10.39
C ALA A 86 -4.48 -8.86 -9.39
N VAL A 87 -5.16 -9.02 -8.26
CA VAL A 87 -5.18 -8.01 -7.19
C VAL A 87 -4.85 -8.65 -5.85
N LYS A 88 -4.19 -7.89 -4.97
CA LYS A 88 -3.84 -8.33 -3.63
C LYS A 88 -5.09 -8.64 -2.79
N ASP A 89 -5.01 -9.63 -1.90
CA ASP A 89 -6.11 -10.14 -1.07
C ASP A 89 -6.67 -9.16 -0.03
N ASN A 90 -6.27 -7.92 -0.04
CA ASN A 90 -6.92 -6.84 0.71
C ASN A 90 -7.72 -5.88 -0.18
N ILE A 91 -7.94 -6.23 -1.46
CA ILE A 91 -8.70 -5.49 -2.46
C ILE A 91 -9.96 -6.29 -2.80
N ALA A 92 -11.14 -5.74 -2.52
CA ALA A 92 -12.41 -6.42 -2.65
C ALA A 92 -12.75 -6.79 -4.10
N VAL A 93 -13.02 -8.06 -4.32
CA VAL A 93 -13.56 -8.63 -5.55
C VAL A 93 -14.87 -9.35 -5.21
N ALA A 94 -15.99 -8.96 -5.82
CA ALA A 94 -17.30 -9.52 -5.49
C ALA A 94 -17.31 -11.05 -5.65
N GLY A 95 -17.72 -11.75 -4.60
CA GLY A 95 -17.82 -13.21 -4.55
C GLY A 95 -16.51 -13.95 -4.37
N VAL A 96 -15.37 -13.23 -4.25
CA VAL A 96 -14.07 -13.82 -3.92
C VAL A 96 -13.78 -13.57 -2.44
N PRO A 97 -13.46 -14.59 -1.62
CA PRO A 97 -13.09 -14.37 -0.24
C PRO A 97 -11.91 -13.40 -0.14
N MET A 98 -11.99 -12.46 0.81
CA MET A 98 -10.94 -11.50 1.13
C MET A 98 -10.50 -11.74 2.58
N THR A 99 -9.30 -12.28 2.75
CA THR A 99 -8.79 -12.70 4.06
C THR A 99 -7.77 -11.72 4.65
N CYS A 100 -7.23 -10.81 3.84
CA CYS A 100 -6.08 -9.98 4.21
C CYS A 100 -4.87 -10.80 4.68
N GLY A 101 -4.68 -12.02 4.13
CA GLY A 101 -3.63 -12.95 4.54
C GLY A 101 -3.79 -13.54 5.94
N SER A 102 -4.97 -13.38 6.58
CA SER A 102 -5.25 -13.76 7.98
C SER A 102 -6.23 -14.93 8.06
N ALA A 103 -6.02 -15.81 9.05
CA ALA A 103 -7.01 -16.81 9.42
C ALA A 103 -8.19 -16.25 10.25
N ALA A 104 -8.02 -15.03 10.79
CA ALA A 104 -9.02 -14.39 11.64
C ALA A 104 -10.15 -13.68 10.85
N VAL A 105 -10.00 -13.49 9.53
CA VAL A 105 -10.97 -12.78 8.69
C VAL A 105 -11.80 -13.78 7.88
N ASP A 106 -13.12 -13.67 8.01
CA ASP A 106 -14.10 -14.39 7.19
C ASP A 106 -15.01 -13.36 6.52
N PHE A 107 -14.63 -12.93 5.31
CA PHE A 107 -15.31 -11.89 4.56
C PHE A 107 -15.37 -12.21 3.08
N GLU A 108 -16.57 -12.20 2.51
CA GLU A 108 -16.80 -12.30 1.07
C GLU A 108 -17.52 -11.02 0.62
N PRO A 109 -16.81 -10.11 -0.10
CA PRO A 109 -17.41 -8.87 -0.56
C PRO A 109 -18.50 -9.11 -1.62
N GLY A 110 -19.64 -8.41 -1.50
CA GLY A 110 -20.70 -8.39 -2.52
C GLY A 110 -20.50 -7.27 -3.56
N TYR A 111 -19.32 -6.62 -3.56
CA TYR A 111 -19.00 -5.48 -4.44
C TYR A 111 -17.52 -5.53 -4.84
N HIS A 112 -17.20 -4.86 -5.95
CA HIS A 112 -15.81 -4.65 -6.36
C HIS A 112 -15.23 -3.38 -5.74
N ALA A 113 -13.94 -3.39 -5.45
CA ALA A 113 -13.16 -2.18 -5.20
C ALA A 113 -13.15 -1.28 -6.44
N ALA A 114 -13.03 0.04 -6.23
CA ALA A 114 -13.00 1.00 -7.33
C ALA A 114 -11.92 0.68 -8.38
N VAL A 115 -10.74 0.23 -7.93
CA VAL A 115 -9.64 -0.17 -8.81
C VAL A 115 -9.97 -1.40 -9.65
N VAL A 116 -10.72 -2.36 -9.10
CA VAL A 116 -11.20 -3.55 -9.84
C VAL A 116 -12.20 -3.14 -10.91
N GLU A 117 -13.18 -2.29 -10.58
CA GLU A 117 -14.15 -1.77 -11.55
C GLU A 117 -13.44 -1.05 -12.72
N ARG A 118 -12.37 -0.31 -12.43
CA ARG A 118 -11.59 0.42 -13.44
C ARG A 118 -10.79 -0.52 -14.33
N LEU A 119 -10.12 -1.52 -13.76
CA LEU A 119 -9.42 -2.54 -14.55
C LEU A 119 -10.36 -3.25 -15.53
N LEU A 120 -11.49 -3.76 -15.03
CA LEU A 120 -12.50 -4.42 -15.86
C LEU A 120 -13.08 -3.46 -16.91
N GLY A 121 -13.35 -2.20 -16.51
CA GLY A 121 -13.83 -1.15 -17.43
C GLY A 121 -12.81 -0.78 -18.52
N ALA A 122 -11.52 -0.88 -18.23
CA ALA A 122 -10.42 -0.65 -19.18
C ALA A 122 -10.12 -1.88 -20.05
N GLY A 123 -10.81 -3.01 -19.83
CA GLY A 123 -10.73 -4.23 -20.64
C GLY A 123 -9.75 -5.28 -20.12
N ALA A 124 -9.16 -5.11 -18.95
CA ALA A 124 -8.33 -6.16 -18.34
C ALA A 124 -9.20 -7.28 -17.77
N ASP A 125 -8.77 -8.53 -17.95
CA ASP A 125 -9.40 -9.69 -17.34
C ASP A 125 -8.82 -9.90 -15.93
N LEU A 126 -9.68 -10.00 -14.91
CA LEU A 126 -9.24 -10.29 -13.55
C LEU A 126 -9.21 -11.80 -13.31
N VAL A 127 -8.00 -12.33 -13.05
CA VAL A 127 -7.74 -13.78 -12.99
C VAL A 127 -7.56 -14.33 -11.57
N GLY A 128 -7.59 -13.48 -10.54
CA GLY A 128 -7.52 -13.94 -9.15
C GLY A 128 -7.04 -12.91 -8.14
N THR A 129 -7.00 -13.35 -6.87
CA THR A 129 -6.43 -12.59 -5.76
C THR A 129 -5.12 -13.19 -5.30
N THR A 130 -4.14 -12.32 -5.00
CA THR A 130 -2.77 -12.73 -4.68
C THR A 130 -2.51 -12.75 -3.18
N ASN A 131 -1.64 -13.65 -2.78
CA ASN A 131 -1.19 -13.85 -1.42
C ASN A 131 -0.45 -12.61 -0.87
N MET A 132 -0.46 -12.43 0.46
CA MET A 132 0.08 -11.24 1.12
C MET A 132 0.47 -11.51 2.57
N ASP A 133 1.35 -10.71 3.14
CA ASP A 133 1.57 -10.69 4.59
C ASP A 133 0.30 -10.28 5.32
N GLU A 134 0.06 -10.87 6.49
CA GLU A 134 -1.15 -10.67 7.28
C GLU A 134 -1.42 -9.19 7.56
N PHE A 135 -2.61 -8.70 7.19
CA PHE A 135 -3.04 -7.29 7.26
C PHE A 135 -2.04 -6.29 6.64
N ALA A 136 -1.25 -6.72 5.66
CA ALA A 136 -0.19 -5.93 5.03
C ALA A 136 0.90 -5.45 6.02
N TYR A 137 1.02 -6.06 7.19
CA TYR A 137 1.89 -5.59 8.28
C TYR A 137 3.23 -6.34 8.37
N HIS A 138 3.83 -6.71 7.26
CA HIS A 138 5.20 -7.24 7.13
C HIS A 138 5.75 -7.05 5.72
N THR A 139 6.97 -7.52 5.46
CA THR A 139 7.69 -7.29 4.20
C THR A 139 8.36 -8.53 3.62
N THR A 140 8.01 -9.74 4.09
CA THR A 140 8.73 -10.97 3.71
C THR A 140 7.85 -12.08 3.16
N SER A 141 6.50 -11.97 3.28
CA SER A 141 5.57 -13.07 2.98
C SER A 141 5.44 -14.15 4.06
N GLU A 142 6.25 -14.10 5.12
CA GLU A 142 6.30 -15.18 6.11
C GLU A 142 5.17 -15.12 7.14
N THR A 143 4.42 -14.00 7.19
CA THR A 143 3.35 -13.80 8.18
C THR A 143 1.96 -14.20 7.66
N CYS A 144 1.85 -14.66 6.43
CA CYS A 144 0.59 -15.08 5.85
C CYS A 144 0.07 -16.40 6.47
N ALA A 145 -1.21 -16.43 6.84
CA ALA A 145 -1.85 -17.64 7.37
C ALA A 145 -1.95 -18.78 6.33
N HIS A 146 -1.86 -18.44 5.03
CA HIS A 146 -1.93 -19.40 3.92
C HIS A 146 -0.57 -19.90 3.45
N GLY A 147 0.48 -19.62 4.22
CA GLY A 147 1.86 -19.99 3.92
C GLY A 147 2.62 -18.94 3.11
N PRO A 148 3.96 -18.98 3.13
CA PRO A 148 4.80 -18.03 2.44
C PRO A 148 4.72 -18.20 0.92
N VAL A 149 5.00 -17.12 0.20
CA VAL A 149 5.17 -17.09 -1.25
C VAL A 149 6.63 -17.37 -1.58
N GLU A 150 6.91 -18.16 -2.59
CA GLU A 150 8.26 -18.37 -3.11
C GLU A 150 8.63 -17.26 -4.11
N ASN A 151 9.87 -16.82 -4.08
CA ASN A 151 10.38 -15.81 -5.00
C ASN A 151 10.85 -16.46 -6.31
N PRO A 152 10.21 -16.17 -7.47
CA PRO A 152 10.66 -16.72 -8.75
C PRO A 152 11.96 -16.08 -9.28
N GLY A 153 12.31 -14.89 -8.77
CA GLY A 153 13.45 -14.09 -9.26
C GLY A 153 14.75 -14.29 -8.49
N ALA A 154 14.69 -14.85 -7.24
CA ALA A 154 15.85 -15.02 -6.37
C ALA A 154 15.64 -16.14 -5.34
N ASP A 155 16.72 -16.58 -4.67
CA ASP A 155 16.63 -17.63 -3.65
C ASP A 155 16.01 -17.15 -2.31
N GLY A 156 15.93 -15.83 -2.07
CA GLY A 156 15.40 -15.20 -0.85
C GLY A 156 13.88 -15.01 -0.83
N VAL A 157 13.40 -14.20 0.12
CA VAL A 157 11.98 -13.86 0.22
C VAL A 157 11.51 -13.01 -0.98
N PRO A 158 10.22 -13.12 -1.39
CA PRO A 158 9.71 -12.32 -2.50
C PRO A 158 9.49 -10.83 -2.15
N GLY A 159 9.73 -10.48 -0.89
CA GLY A 159 9.29 -9.20 -0.38
C GLY A 159 7.81 -9.18 -0.03
N GLY A 160 7.37 -8.08 0.57
CA GLY A 160 6.00 -7.92 1.03
C GLY A 160 5.64 -6.45 1.29
N SER A 161 4.40 -6.26 1.64
CA SER A 161 3.33 -7.22 1.89
C SER A 161 2.56 -7.69 0.64
N SER A 162 2.84 -7.17 -0.58
CA SER A 162 2.23 -7.62 -1.84
C SER A 162 3.06 -8.73 -2.49
N SER A 163 3.42 -9.74 -1.69
CA SER A 163 4.34 -10.83 -2.06
C SER A 163 3.83 -11.64 -3.25
N GLY A 164 2.59 -12.09 -3.21
CA GLY A 164 1.98 -12.83 -4.30
C GLY A 164 1.84 -12.02 -5.58
N SER A 165 1.61 -10.68 -5.47
CA SER A 165 1.55 -9.81 -6.64
C SER A 165 2.91 -9.70 -7.34
N GLY A 166 4.00 -9.54 -6.55
CA GLY A 166 5.36 -9.52 -7.10
C GLY A 166 5.74 -10.84 -7.75
N ALA A 167 5.50 -11.95 -7.04
CA ALA A 167 5.80 -13.28 -7.53
C ALA A 167 4.98 -13.67 -8.78
N ALA A 168 3.68 -13.34 -8.82
CA ALA A 168 2.83 -13.65 -9.97
C ALA A 168 3.32 -12.96 -11.25
N VAL A 169 3.74 -11.69 -11.16
CA VAL A 169 4.32 -10.95 -12.29
C VAL A 169 5.68 -11.52 -12.68
N ALA A 170 6.57 -11.75 -11.71
CA ALA A 170 7.92 -12.28 -11.97
C ALA A 170 7.89 -13.69 -12.60
N ALA A 171 6.93 -14.52 -12.20
CA ALA A 171 6.72 -15.83 -12.78
C ALA A 171 5.99 -15.82 -14.15
N GLY A 172 5.52 -14.65 -14.62
CA GLY A 172 4.75 -14.54 -15.86
C GLY A 172 3.36 -15.18 -15.78
N LEU A 173 2.79 -15.29 -14.58
CA LEU A 173 1.45 -15.83 -14.36
C LEU A 173 0.34 -14.82 -14.68
N VAL A 174 0.69 -13.56 -14.74
CA VAL A 174 -0.15 -12.41 -15.10
C VAL A 174 0.68 -11.33 -15.81
N ASP A 175 0.01 -10.49 -16.59
CA ASP A 175 0.65 -9.35 -17.26
C ASP A 175 0.91 -8.18 -16.30
N ALA A 176 0.07 -8.03 -15.26
CA ALA A 176 0.26 -7.08 -14.18
C ALA A 176 -0.48 -7.53 -12.93
N ALA A 177 -0.11 -6.99 -11.77
CA ALA A 177 -0.86 -7.18 -10.55
C ALA A 177 -0.99 -5.87 -9.76
N LEU A 178 -2.09 -5.71 -8.99
CA LEU A 178 -2.18 -4.62 -8.03
C LEU A 178 -1.69 -5.06 -6.67
N GLY A 179 -0.91 -4.18 -6.04
CA GLY A 179 -0.52 -4.25 -4.65
C GLY A 179 -0.99 -3.03 -3.87
N THR A 180 -0.72 -3.03 -2.56
CA THR A 180 -0.92 -1.88 -1.67
C THR A 180 0.40 -1.49 -1.02
N ASP A 181 0.63 -0.19 -0.77
CA ASP A 181 1.92 0.35 -0.33
C ASP A 181 1.72 1.38 0.79
N THR A 182 2.08 1.01 2.02
CA THR A 182 1.99 1.82 3.23
C THR A 182 3.37 2.22 3.77
N GLY A 183 4.36 1.37 3.52
CA GLY A 183 5.76 1.58 3.89
C GLY A 183 6.73 1.10 2.80
N GLY A 184 6.22 0.64 1.65
CA GLY A 184 7.00 0.09 0.54
C GLY A 184 6.41 -1.14 -0.11
N SER A 185 5.22 -1.57 0.30
CA SER A 185 4.69 -2.90 0.00
C SER A 185 4.26 -3.17 -1.47
N VAL A 186 4.42 -2.23 -2.40
CA VAL A 186 4.44 -2.44 -3.86
C VAL A 186 5.89 -2.51 -4.34
N ARG A 187 6.73 -1.59 -3.87
CA ARG A 187 8.10 -1.39 -4.33
C ARG A 187 9.08 -2.43 -3.80
N ILE A 188 8.92 -2.88 -2.54
CA ILE A 188 9.78 -3.92 -1.95
C ILE A 188 9.64 -5.25 -2.69
N PRO A 189 8.41 -5.81 -2.89
CA PRO A 189 8.30 -7.04 -3.68
C PRO A 189 8.71 -6.82 -5.14
N ALA A 190 8.53 -5.64 -5.72
CA ALA A 190 9.07 -5.34 -7.04
C ALA A 190 10.60 -5.42 -7.07
N SER A 191 11.28 -4.86 -6.06
CA SER A 191 12.74 -4.91 -5.90
C SER A 191 13.27 -6.34 -5.79
N PHE A 192 12.67 -7.16 -4.92
CA PHE A 192 13.15 -8.50 -4.62
C PHE A 192 12.77 -9.55 -5.67
N CYS A 193 11.66 -9.35 -6.38
CA CYS A 193 11.24 -10.24 -7.46
C CYS A 193 11.79 -9.82 -8.84
N GLY A 194 12.48 -8.68 -8.95
CA GLY A 194 13.03 -8.21 -10.22
C GLY A 194 11.98 -7.72 -11.22
N VAL A 195 10.93 -7.06 -10.73
CA VAL A 195 9.86 -6.46 -11.54
C VAL A 195 9.73 -4.97 -11.25
N VAL A 196 8.93 -4.27 -12.04
CA VAL A 196 8.62 -2.85 -11.82
C VAL A 196 7.48 -2.71 -10.81
N GLY A 197 7.63 -1.78 -9.86
CA GLY A 197 6.57 -1.43 -8.91
C GLY A 197 6.35 0.07 -8.84
N PHE A 198 5.11 0.52 -8.99
CA PHE A 198 4.82 1.95 -9.01
C PHE A 198 3.85 2.36 -7.90
N LYS A 199 4.36 3.11 -6.93
CA LYS A 199 3.55 3.81 -5.94
C LYS A 199 3.19 5.19 -6.48
N PRO A 200 1.90 5.49 -6.77
CA PRO A 200 1.50 6.80 -7.29
C PRO A 200 1.59 7.91 -6.24
N THR A 201 1.29 9.13 -6.63
CA THR A 201 1.03 10.24 -5.70
C THR A 201 -0.14 9.89 -4.77
N PHE A 202 -0.02 10.27 -3.51
CA PHE A 202 -1.04 9.99 -2.49
C PHE A 202 -2.40 10.54 -2.89
N ARG A 203 -3.46 9.70 -2.80
CA ARG A 203 -4.86 10.02 -3.14
C ARG A 203 -5.17 10.23 -4.62
N THR A 204 -4.30 9.86 -5.56
CA THR A 204 -4.63 9.88 -6.99
C THR A 204 -5.38 8.63 -7.44
N VAL A 205 -5.12 7.50 -6.80
CA VAL A 205 -5.84 6.23 -6.98
C VAL A 205 -6.84 6.05 -5.83
N PRO A 206 -8.12 5.76 -6.13
CA PRO A 206 -9.15 5.59 -5.10
C PRO A 206 -8.94 4.28 -4.32
N ARG A 207 -9.26 4.34 -3.03
CA ARG A 207 -9.11 3.24 -2.08
C ARG A 207 -10.45 2.60 -1.67
N PHE A 208 -11.59 3.01 -2.27
CA PHE A 208 -12.87 2.36 -1.99
C PHE A 208 -12.77 0.85 -2.24
N GLY A 209 -13.16 0.05 -1.26
CA GLY A 209 -13.19 -1.41 -1.35
C GLY A 209 -11.85 -2.09 -1.05
N PHE A 210 -10.90 -1.37 -0.49
CA PHE A 210 -9.64 -1.92 -0.01
C PHE A 210 -9.63 -1.90 1.53
N ALA A 211 -9.00 -2.89 2.17
CA ALA A 211 -8.82 -2.93 3.62
C ALA A 211 -7.61 -2.10 4.02
N ASP A 212 -7.86 -0.95 4.68
CA ASP A 212 -6.81 -0.03 5.11
C ASP A 212 -5.88 -0.66 6.15
N LEU A 213 -4.60 -0.30 6.10
CA LEU A 213 -3.62 -0.50 7.16
C LEU A 213 -3.36 0.81 7.92
N ALA A 214 -3.10 1.89 7.19
CA ALA A 214 -2.92 3.24 7.72
C ALA A 214 -3.43 4.26 6.70
N SER A 215 -4.62 4.79 6.91
CA SER A 215 -5.35 5.61 5.94
C SER A 215 -4.61 6.87 5.49
N SER A 216 -3.67 7.36 6.31
CA SER A 216 -2.85 8.52 5.96
C SER A 216 -1.61 8.18 5.12
N LEU A 217 -1.32 6.89 4.88
CA LEU A 217 -0.13 6.39 4.19
C LEU A 217 -0.44 5.46 3.02
N ASP A 218 -1.61 4.83 3.01
CA ASP A 218 -1.96 3.75 2.10
C ASP A 218 -2.12 4.22 0.65
N HIS A 219 -1.53 3.44 -0.26
CA HIS A 219 -1.63 3.60 -1.71
C HIS A 219 -2.01 2.27 -2.34
N VAL A 220 -2.64 2.32 -3.51
CA VAL A 220 -2.75 1.17 -4.43
C VAL A 220 -1.88 1.47 -5.64
N GLY A 221 -1.08 0.49 -6.06
CA GLY A 221 -0.19 0.65 -7.20
C GLY A 221 0.05 -0.64 -7.96
N PRO A 222 0.42 -0.56 -9.25
CA PRO A 222 0.72 -1.72 -10.08
C PRO A 222 2.13 -2.27 -9.83
N LEU A 223 2.23 -3.60 -9.98
CA LEU A 223 3.46 -4.33 -10.25
C LEU A 223 3.35 -4.88 -11.68
N ALA A 224 4.41 -4.77 -12.46
CA ALA A 224 4.41 -5.11 -13.89
C ALA A 224 5.80 -5.55 -14.36
N PRO A 225 5.92 -6.25 -15.51
CA PRO A 225 7.21 -6.69 -16.02
C PRO A 225 8.10 -5.53 -16.51
N ASP A 226 7.51 -4.40 -16.89
CA ASP A 226 8.20 -3.25 -17.43
C ASP A 226 7.51 -1.92 -17.07
N VAL A 227 8.23 -0.80 -17.24
CA VAL A 227 7.77 0.55 -16.92
C VAL A 227 6.57 0.97 -17.75
N GLU A 228 6.51 0.57 -19.03
CA GLU A 228 5.38 0.90 -19.93
C GLU A 228 4.08 0.27 -19.43
N THR A 229 4.12 -1.01 -19.10
CA THR A 229 2.95 -1.75 -18.57
C THR A 229 2.49 -1.15 -17.23
N ALA A 230 3.42 -0.86 -16.31
CA ALA A 230 3.08 -0.21 -15.03
C ALA A 230 2.42 1.15 -15.24
N ALA A 231 2.94 1.98 -16.16
CA ALA A 231 2.39 3.29 -16.47
C ALA A 231 0.98 3.20 -17.10
N ARG A 232 0.76 2.26 -18.04
CA ARG A 232 -0.55 2.03 -18.67
C ARG A 232 -1.60 1.60 -17.65
N VAL A 233 -1.26 0.65 -16.77
CA VAL A 233 -2.17 0.20 -15.71
C VAL A 233 -2.48 1.37 -14.76
N LEU A 234 -1.46 2.11 -14.30
CA LEU A 234 -1.67 3.23 -13.39
C LEU A 234 -2.55 4.34 -14.00
N ALA A 235 -2.42 4.62 -15.29
CA ALA A 235 -3.25 5.61 -15.98
C ALA A 235 -4.75 5.30 -15.85
N GLU A 236 -5.12 4.03 -15.94
CA GLU A 236 -6.52 3.60 -15.82
C GLU A 236 -7.01 3.59 -14.36
N LEU A 237 -6.10 3.51 -13.39
CA LEU A 237 -6.44 3.54 -11.96
C LEU A 237 -6.65 4.97 -11.42
N ASN A 238 -5.99 5.97 -12.00
CA ASN A 238 -6.00 7.35 -11.53
C ASN A 238 -7.36 8.05 -11.67
N GLY A 239 -7.64 8.95 -10.74
CA GLY A 239 -8.79 9.85 -10.81
C GLY A 239 -9.78 9.68 -9.65
N PRO A 240 -10.71 10.64 -9.48
CA PRO A 240 -11.62 10.67 -8.35
C PRO A 240 -12.67 9.56 -8.40
N ASP A 241 -13.04 9.04 -7.23
CA ASP A 241 -14.21 8.17 -7.04
C ASP A 241 -15.14 8.80 -6.00
N ARG A 242 -16.47 8.82 -6.28
CA ARG A 242 -17.46 9.43 -5.39
C ARG A 242 -17.55 8.76 -4.00
N ARG A 243 -17.10 7.49 -3.91
CA ARG A 243 -17.09 6.68 -2.69
C ARG A 243 -15.81 6.88 -1.87
N ASP A 244 -14.80 7.53 -2.46
CA ASP A 244 -13.55 7.93 -1.80
C ASP A 244 -13.39 9.45 -1.82
N PRO A 245 -13.91 10.17 -0.81
CA PRO A 245 -13.80 11.62 -0.73
C PRO A 245 -12.36 12.13 -0.71
N SER A 246 -11.38 11.30 -0.35
CA SER A 246 -9.97 11.69 -0.30
C SER A 246 -9.39 11.99 -1.69
N THR A 247 -10.02 11.47 -2.75
CA THR A 247 -9.62 11.71 -4.15
C THR A 247 -10.24 12.96 -4.76
N HIS A 248 -11.21 13.59 -4.07
CA HIS A 248 -11.92 14.74 -4.63
C HIS A 248 -11.04 15.99 -4.70
N GLY A 249 -10.94 16.59 -5.88
CA GLY A 249 -10.14 17.78 -6.12
C GLY A 249 -8.64 17.53 -6.27
N THR A 250 -8.23 16.27 -6.23
CA THR A 250 -6.85 15.84 -6.53
C THR A 250 -6.62 15.94 -8.04
N PRO A 251 -5.49 16.46 -8.51
CA PRO A 251 -5.09 16.34 -9.92
C PRO A 251 -5.07 14.88 -10.36
N VAL A 252 -5.34 14.65 -11.63
CA VAL A 252 -5.24 13.31 -12.24
C VAL A 252 -3.98 13.29 -13.08
N PRO A 253 -2.86 12.71 -12.58
CA PRO A 253 -1.65 12.62 -13.35
C PRO A 253 -1.82 11.65 -14.52
N ASP A 254 -1.09 11.92 -15.59
CA ASP A 254 -1.02 11.03 -16.75
C ASP A 254 0.39 10.40 -16.83
N PRO A 255 0.60 9.21 -16.24
CA PRO A 255 1.89 8.53 -16.29
C PRO A 255 2.29 8.15 -17.73
N THR A 256 1.34 8.02 -18.66
CA THR A 256 1.63 7.67 -20.06
C THR A 256 2.30 8.80 -20.82
N GLY A 257 2.22 10.05 -20.33
CA GLY A 257 2.98 11.17 -20.87
C GLY A 257 4.50 10.93 -20.88
N GLY A 258 5.02 10.12 -19.94
CA GLY A 258 6.42 9.68 -19.90
C GLY A 258 6.78 8.62 -20.96
N LEU A 259 5.79 8.05 -21.64
CA LEU A 259 5.98 7.09 -22.74
C LEU A 259 6.16 7.81 -24.09
N ASP A 260 5.81 9.10 -24.19
CA ASP A 260 5.96 9.88 -25.40
C ASP A 260 7.46 10.11 -25.69
N GLY A 261 7.91 9.76 -26.91
CA GLY A 261 9.28 9.95 -27.35
C GLY A 261 9.88 8.73 -28.03
N ASP A 262 11.08 8.90 -28.59
CA ASP A 262 11.83 7.80 -29.20
C ASP A 262 12.24 6.80 -28.11
N THR A 263 12.10 5.51 -28.38
CA THR A 263 12.37 4.39 -27.46
C THR A 263 13.82 4.26 -26.97
N GLY A 264 14.64 5.22 -27.28
CA GLY A 264 16.02 5.39 -26.82
C GLY A 264 16.10 6.45 -25.76
N ALA A 265 15.26 6.37 -24.74
CA ALA A 265 15.36 6.99 -23.44
C ALA A 265 16.38 8.14 -23.34
N SER A 266 16.08 9.31 -23.93
CA SER A 266 16.87 10.51 -23.67
C SER A 266 16.50 11.09 -22.31
N ALA A 267 17.44 11.09 -21.39
CA ALA A 267 17.32 11.77 -20.11
C ALA A 267 17.94 13.19 -20.13
N ALA A 268 18.22 13.72 -21.31
CA ALA A 268 19.09 14.89 -21.53
C ALA A 268 18.65 16.19 -20.85
N ASP A 269 17.38 16.32 -20.51
CA ASP A 269 16.82 17.54 -19.92
C ASP A 269 16.57 17.42 -18.42
N TYR A 270 16.87 16.24 -17.81
CA TYR A 270 16.58 15.98 -16.40
C TYR A 270 17.77 16.22 -15.48
N ARG A 271 17.50 16.79 -14.32
CA ARG A 271 18.44 16.87 -13.18
C ARG A 271 18.01 15.87 -12.12
N VAL A 272 18.88 14.95 -11.77
CA VAL A 272 18.61 13.84 -10.86
C VAL A 272 19.51 13.94 -9.64
N GLY A 273 18.91 13.92 -8.44
CA GLY A 273 19.62 13.93 -7.17
C GLY A 273 19.84 12.50 -6.65
N LEU A 274 21.08 11.99 -6.65
CA LEU A 274 21.45 10.73 -6.02
C LEU A 274 21.50 10.90 -4.50
N VAL A 275 20.63 10.19 -3.76
CA VAL A 275 20.45 10.38 -2.32
C VAL A 275 21.58 9.77 -1.52
N THR A 276 22.42 10.60 -0.88
CA THR A 276 23.62 10.20 -0.14
C THR A 276 23.31 9.27 1.03
N GLU A 277 22.28 9.57 1.83
CA GLU A 277 21.91 8.76 3.01
C GLU A 277 21.45 7.36 2.63
N ALA A 278 20.84 7.20 1.47
CA ALA A 278 20.45 5.88 0.97
C ALA A 278 21.66 5.07 0.48
N GLN A 279 22.62 5.72 -0.19
CA GLN A 279 23.87 5.08 -0.61
C GLN A 279 24.70 4.62 0.59
N GLU A 280 24.81 5.45 1.63
CA GLU A 280 25.52 5.10 2.87
C GLU A 280 24.80 4.00 3.69
N GLY A 281 23.47 3.87 3.56
CA GLY A 281 22.63 2.89 4.28
C GLY A 281 22.51 1.54 3.57
N ALA A 282 22.87 1.45 2.29
CA ALA A 282 22.76 0.24 1.49
C ALA A 282 23.97 -0.69 1.68
N ASP A 283 23.80 -1.97 1.36
CA ASP A 283 24.91 -2.90 1.22
C ASP A 283 25.77 -2.53 0.01
N ASP A 284 27.07 -2.81 0.08
CA ASP A 284 28.05 -2.41 -0.92
C ASP A 284 27.64 -2.80 -2.37
N ALA A 285 27.06 -3.99 -2.55
CA ALA A 285 26.60 -4.46 -3.86
C ALA A 285 25.40 -3.67 -4.38
N VAL A 286 24.47 -3.31 -3.49
CA VAL A 286 23.30 -2.51 -3.82
C VAL A 286 23.70 -1.07 -4.14
N ALA A 287 24.58 -0.46 -3.32
CA ALA A 287 25.07 0.88 -3.56
C ALA A 287 25.79 0.97 -4.93
N ALA A 288 26.64 -0.02 -5.25
CA ALA A 288 27.34 -0.08 -6.54
C ALA A 288 26.35 -0.21 -7.72
N ALA A 289 25.32 -1.06 -7.61
CA ALA A 289 24.32 -1.20 -8.66
C ALA A 289 23.52 0.10 -8.92
N VAL A 290 23.23 0.86 -7.86
CA VAL A 290 22.58 2.17 -7.98
C VAL A 290 23.50 3.21 -8.59
N GLU A 291 24.82 3.21 -8.25
CA GLU A 291 25.81 4.07 -8.89
C GLU A 291 25.95 3.76 -10.38
N ASP A 292 26.02 2.47 -10.76
CA ASP A 292 26.07 2.05 -12.16
C ASP A 292 24.82 2.50 -12.94
N ALA A 293 23.63 2.39 -12.33
CA ALA A 293 22.38 2.88 -12.93
C ALA A 293 22.34 4.42 -13.03
N ALA A 294 22.89 5.13 -12.05
CA ALA A 294 23.03 6.59 -12.09
C ALA A 294 24.00 7.04 -13.18
N ASP A 295 25.09 6.32 -13.39
CA ASP A 295 26.01 6.53 -14.52
C ASP A 295 25.30 6.26 -15.87
N GLY A 296 24.44 5.22 -15.94
CA GLY A 296 23.58 4.96 -17.09
C GLY A 296 22.64 6.12 -17.43
N LEU A 297 22.02 6.74 -16.41
CA LEU A 297 21.22 7.96 -16.59
C LEU A 297 22.07 9.14 -17.10
N ALA A 298 23.28 9.30 -16.57
CA ALA A 298 24.20 10.34 -17.03
C ALA A 298 24.65 10.10 -18.50
N ASP A 299 24.91 8.87 -18.89
CA ASP A 299 25.21 8.49 -20.28
C ASP A 299 24.02 8.71 -21.22
N ALA A 300 22.78 8.57 -20.70
CA ALA A 300 21.54 8.93 -21.40
C ALA A 300 21.30 10.45 -21.46
N GLY A 301 22.17 11.25 -20.82
CA GLY A 301 22.23 12.71 -20.90
C GLY A 301 21.70 13.46 -19.67
N ALA A 302 21.23 12.78 -18.62
CA ALA A 302 20.81 13.43 -17.37
C ALA A 302 21.99 14.11 -16.66
N THR A 303 21.70 15.15 -15.89
CA THR A 303 22.67 15.70 -14.93
C THR A 303 22.42 15.01 -13.58
N VAL A 304 23.33 14.14 -13.17
CA VAL A 304 23.24 13.43 -11.88
C VAL A 304 24.17 14.07 -10.87
N GLU A 305 23.67 14.44 -9.70
CA GLU A 305 24.42 15.09 -8.61
C GLU A 305 24.05 14.44 -7.27
N GLU A 306 25.01 14.33 -6.36
CA GLU A 306 24.74 13.89 -4.99
C GLU A 306 23.86 14.90 -4.25
N VAL A 307 22.85 14.40 -3.51
CA VAL A 307 21.95 15.22 -2.71
C VAL A 307 21.71 14.60 -1.34
N SER A 308 21.70 15.45 -0.31
CA SER A 308 21.38 15.03 1.07
C SER A 308 19.92 15.30 1.40
N LEU A 309 19.28 14.34 2.09
CA LEU A 309 17.95 14.44 2.68
C LEU A 309 18.05 14.38 4.21
N PRO A 310 18.30 15.52 4.90
CA PRO A 310 18.42 15.54 6.35
C PRO A 310 17.21 14.93 7.04
N GLY A 311 17.46 13.97 7.95
CA GLY A 311 16.41 13.26 8.67
C GLY A 311 15.90 11.99 7.99
N PHE A 312 16.43 11.61 6.82
CA PHE A 312 16.04 10.40 6.07
C PHE A 312 16.06 9.13 6.94
N GLY A 313 17.16 8.88 7.65
CA GLY A 313 17.33 7.68 8.47
C GLY A 313 16.36 7.56 9.67
N ALA A 314 15.64 8.61 10.03
CA ALA A 314 14.63 8.55 11.08
C ALA A 314 13.23 8.14 10.55
N GLN A 315 13.01 8.22 9.24
CA GLN A 315 11.67 8.07 8.66
C GLN A 315 11.07 6.67 8.81
N PRO A 316 11.82 5.55 8.81
CA PRO A 316 11.25 4.23 9.10
C PRO A 316 10.59 4.15 10.47
N LEU A 317 11.19 4.75 11.49
CA LEU A 317 10.61 4.81 12.83
C LEU A 317 9.36 5.70 12.87
N VAL A 318 9.37 6.84 12.17
CA VAL A 318 8.20 7.73 12.02
C VAL A 318 7.05 6.99 11.34
N ASN A 319 7.32 6.28 10.24
CA ASN A 319 6.34 5.45 9.55
C ASN A 319 5.75 4.38 10.47
N SER A 320 6.60 3.64 11.18
CA SER A 320 6.16 2.61 12.13
C SER A 320 5.26 3.17 13.25
N ALA A 321 5.58 4.35 13.78
CA ALA A 321 4.79 5.00 14.82
C ALA A 321 3.40 5.45 14.30
N VAL A 322 3.35 6.01 13.09
CA VAL A 322 2.08 6.39 12.43
C VAL A 322 1.25 5.14 12.14
N THR A 323 1.84 4.15 11.49
CA THR A 323 1.16 2.91 11.08
C THR A 323 0.61 2.15 12.29
N ALA A 324 1.40 1.97 13.35
CA ALA A 324 0.96 1.26 14.56
C ALA A 324 -0.23 1.94 15.22
N THR A 325 -0.25 3.27 15.27
CA THR A 325 -1.33 4.04 15.89
C THR A 325 -2.60 3.99 15.05
N GLU A 326 -2.48 4.19 13.73
CA GLU A 326 -3.62 4.19 12.81
C GLU A 326 -4.23 2.79 12.71
N PHE A 327 -3.42 1.73 12.54
CA PHE A 327 -3.88 0.36 12.50
C PHE A 327 -4.61 -0.07 13.77
N THR A 328 -4.02 0.21 14.94
CA THR A 328 -4.65 -0.12 16.23
C THR A 328 -5.98 0.60 16.41
N THR A 329 -6.07 1.86 15.97
CA THR A 329 -7.29 2.65 16.02
C THR A 329 -8.35 2.09 15.07
N LEU A 330 -7.94 1.75 13.84
CA LEU A 330 -8.81 1.16 12.83
C LEU A 330 -9.43 -0.16 13.33
N VAL A 331 -8.62 -1.09 13.85
CA VAL A 331 -9.12 -2.36 14.37
C VAL A 331 -10.04 -2.15 15.59
N ALA A 332 -9.70 -1.22 16.50
CA ALA A 332 -10.54 -0.87 17.64
C ALA A 332 -11.90 -0.26 17.22
N GLN A 333 -11.99 0.27 16.02
CA GLN A 333 -13.22 0.81 15.41
C GLN A 333 -13.86 -0.16 14.41
N ALA A 334 -13.59 -1.44 14.55
CA ALA A 334 -14.12 -2.50 13.70
C ALA A 334 -13.84 -2.26 12.17
N GLY A 335 -12.62 -1.89 11.85
CA GLY A 335 -12.20 -1.67 10.46
C GLY A 335 -12.74 -0.39 9.81
N GLN A 336 -13.19 0.58 10.61
CA GLN A 336 -13.69 1.86 10.11
C GLN A 336 -12.77 3.01 10.53
N ASP A 337 -12.40 3.86 9.59
CA ASP A 337 -11.67 5.09 9.84
C ASP A 337 -12.65 6.28 9.83
N TYR A 338 -13.06 6.70 11.01
CA TYR A 338 -14.09 7.72 11.18
C TYR A 338 -13.62 9.09 10.67
N GLY A 339 -14.37 9.63 9.69
CA GLY A 339 -14.17 10.96 9.14
C GLY A 339 -13.25 11.03 7.93
N VAL A 340 -12.49 9.98 7.62
CA VAL A 340 -11.60 9.90 6.45
C VAL A 340 -11.70 8.57 5.70
N GLY A 341 -12.50 7.63 6.20
CA GLY A 341 -12.68 6.31 5.62
C GLY A 341 -13.32 6.33 4.24
N THR A 342 -13.02 5.31 3.47
CA THR A 342 -13.55 5.08 2.14
C THR A 342 -14.57 3.94 2.18
N GLY A 343 -15.80 4.20 1.80
CA GLY A 343 -16.81 3.17 1.67
C GLY A 343 -17.11 2.39 2.95
N TYR A 344 -17.91 2.97 3.82
CA TYR A 344 -18.34 2.35 5.08
C TYR A 344 -19.21 1.10 4.82
N SER A 345 -18.57 -0.07 4.74
CA SER A 345 -19.24 -1.35 4.54
C SER A 345 -19.63 -1.98 5.87
N GLU A 346 -20.95 -2.20 6.09
CA GLU A 346 -21.43 -2.90 7.27
C GLU A 346 -20.95 -4.36 7.31
N ALA A 347 -20.84 -5.01 6.16
CA ALA A 347 -20.32 -6.38 6.08
C ALA A 347 -18.85 -6.47 6.47
N TRP A 348 -18.01 -5.53 6.00
CA TRP A 348 -16.61 -5.44 6.42
C TRP A 348 -16.48 -5.12 7.92
N ARG A 349 -17.26 -4.14 8.40
CA ARG A 349 -17.31 -3.82 9.83
C ARG A 349 -17.67 -5.05 10.68
N ALA A 350 -18.67 -5.82 10.24
CA ALA A 350 -19.08 -7.02 10.94
C ALA A 350 -17.99 -8.11 10.94
N ALA A 351 -17.28 -8.28 9.81
CA ALA A 351 -16.17 -9.22 9.70
C ALA A 351 -15.04 -8.86 10.67
N VAL A 352 -14.59 -7.59 10.68
CA VAL A 352 -13.52 -7.14 11.60
C VAL A 352 -13.96 -7.20 13.07
N ALA A 353 -15.20 -6.81 13.38
CA ALA A 353 -15.74 -6.92 14.75
C ALA A 353 -15.88 -8.36 15.23
N GLY A 354 -16.06 -9.31 14.30
CA GLY A 354 -16.20 -10.74 14.55
C GLY A 354 -14.89 -11.52 14.55
N MET A 355 -13.75 -10.89 14.28
CA MET A 355 -12.45 -11.57 14.25
C MET A 355 -12.15 -12.28 15.56
N ASP A 356 -11.70 -13.54 15.48
CA ASP A 356 -11.10 -14.23 16.62
C ASP A 356 -9.64 -13.81 16.79
N ALA A 357 -9.36 -12.99 17.81
CA ALA A 357 -8.00 -12.55 18.11
C ALA A 357 -7.02 -13.71 18.40
N GLY A 358 -7.53 -14.92 18.67
CA GLY A 358 -6.73 -16.14 18.82
C GLY A 358 -6.13 -16.64 17.51
N GLU A 359 -6.79 -16.36 16.39
CA GLU A 359 -6.37 -16.76 15.04
C GLU A 359 -5.44 -15.71 14.36
N LEU A 360 -5.28 -14.53 14.95
CA LEU A 360 -4.30 -13.54 14.46
C LEU A 360 -2.87 -14.04 14.62
N GLY A 361 -2.02 -13.81 13.64
CA GLY A 361 -0.60 -14.05 13.72
C GLY A 361 0.11 -13.27 14.83
N GLU A 362 1.26 -13.76 15.29
CA GLU A 362 2.01 -13.16 16.39
C GLU A 362 2.41 -11.70 16.07
N ASN A 363 2.80 -11.44 14.83
CA ASN A 363 3.17 -10.10 14.38
C ASN A 363 2.02 -9.11 14.54
N VAL A 364 0.83 -9.41 14.02
CA VAL A 364 -0.35 -8.54 14.09
C VAL A 364 -0.80 -8.35 15.54
N ARG A 365 -0.86 -9.43 16.34
CA ARG A 365 -1.19 -9.33 17.76
C ARG A 365 -0.24 -8.42 18.52
N GLY A 366 1.07 -8.57 18.26
CA GLY A 366 2.11 -7.72 18.86
C GLY A 366 1.88 -6.25 18.54
N ARG A 367 1.62 -5.94 17.27
CA ARG A 367 1.38 -4.55 16.81
C ARG A 367 0.13 -3.93 17.44
N LEU A 368 -0.96 -4.68 17.50
CA LEU A 368 -2.20 -4.20 18.13
C LEU A 368 -1.98 -3.88 19.63
N VAL A 369 -1.31 -4.78 20.37
CA VAL A 369 -1.07 -4.59 21.79
C VAL A 369 -0.10 -3.43 22.04
N VAL A 370 1.02 -3.38 21.33
CA VAL A 370 2.04 -2.33 21.50
C VAL A 370 1.51 -0.97 21.05
N GLY A 371 0.85 -0.89 19.88
CA GLY A 371 0.29 0.35 19.37
C GLY A 371 -0.76 0.94 20.32
N ARG A 372 -1.65 0.08 20.86
CA ARG A 372 -2.64 0.50 21.87
C ARG A 372 -1.99 0.98 23.17
N ALA A 373 -1.02 0.21 23.69
CA ALA A 373 -0.33 0.55 24.92
C ALA A 373 0.44 1.89 24.80
N LEU A 374 1.13 2.12 23.68
CA LEU A 374 1.83 3.38 23.42
C LEU A 374 0.85 4.56 23.31
N THR A 375 -0.27 4.39 22.63
CA THR A 375 -1.29 5.43 22.49
C THR A 375 -1.85 5.82 23.87
N GLU A 376 -2.19 4.85 24.71
CA GLU A 376 -2.69 5.09 26.08
C GLU A 376 -1.63 5.70 27.01
N ALA A 377 -0.42 5.17 26.99
CA ALA A 377 0.68 5.65 27.84
C ALA A 377 1.10 7.09 27.52
N THR A 378 0.99 7.51 26.26
CA THR A 378 1.40 8.85 25.82
C THR A 378 0.23 9.83 25.67
N GLY A 379 -1.02 9.36 25.82
CA GLY A 379 -2.21 10.16 25.51
C GLY A 379 -2.23 10.66 24.05
N GLY A 380 -1.65 9.88 23.12
CA GLY A 380 -1.54 10.24 21.70
C GLY A 380 -0.38 11.17 21.34
N ALA A 381 0.43 11.63 22.32
CA ALA A 381 1.53 12.56 22.05
C ALA A 381 2.59 11.96 21.11
N GLY A 382 2.79 10.64 21.13
CA GLY A 382 3.71 9.95 20.21
C GLY A 382 3.29 10.09 18.75
N TYR A 383 2.01 9.94 18.46
CA TYR A 383 1.46 10.14 17.12
C TYR A 383 1.62 11.59 16.64
N VAL A 384 1.33 12.56 17.52
CA VAL A 384 1.53 14.00 17.20
C VAL A 384 2.99 14.30 16.89
N ALA A 385 3.93 13.74 17.67
CA ALA A 385 5.37 13.91 17.40
C ALA A 385 5.78 13.30 16.07
N ALA A 386 5.29 12.08 15.73
CA ALA A 386 5.54 11.43 14.45
C ALA A 386 4.98 12.24 13.26
N GLN A 387 3.75 12.77 13.38
CA GLN A 387 3.17 13.61 12.33
C GLN A 387 3.93 14.94 12.14
N ASN A 388 4.46 15.54 13.22
CA ASN A 388 5.31 16.73 13.09
C ASN A 388 6.63 16.40 12.37
N ALA A 389 7.30 15.30 12.73
CA ALA A 389 8.51 14.85 12.05
C ALA A 389 8.24 14.53 10.55
N ARG A 390 7.10 13.94 10.25
CA ARG A 390 6.62 13.75 8.87
C ARG A 390 6.52 15.06 8.11
N HIS A 391 5.90 16.09 8.70
CA HIS A 391 5.77 17.42 8.06
C HIS A 391 7.12 18.09 7.82
N GLU A 392 8.04 18.00 8.78
CA GLU A 392 9.39 18.55 8.63
C GLU A 392 10.14 17.85 7.49
N PHE A 393 10.05 16.51 7.41
CA PHE A 393 10.70 15.76 6.34
C PHE A 393 10.05 15.99 4.97
N HIS A 394 8.73 16.16 4.92
CA HIS A 394 8.03 16.51 3.67
C HIS A 394 8.62 17.81 3.08
N ALA A 395 8.82 18.85 3.90
CA ALA A 395 9.44 20.07 3.44
C ALA A 395 10.87 19.89 2.93
N VAL A 396 11.66 18.95 3.52
CA VAL A 396 13.00 18.63 3.01
C VAL A 396 12.92 18.03 1.60
N VAL A 397 11.97 17.11 1.36
CA VAL A 397 11.81 16.47 0.03
C VAL A 397 11.33 17.49 -1.00
N ASP A 398 10.32 18.32 -0.66
CA ASP A 398 9.82 19.39 -1.54
C ASP A 398 10.93 20.39 -1.93
N ASP A 399 11.75 20.81 -0.96
CA ASP A 399 12.88 21.71 -1.23
C ASP A 399 13.87 21.10 -2.24
N ARG A 400 14.14 19.79 -2.14
CA ARG A 400 15.03 19.11 -3.08
C ARG A 400 14.39 18.92 -4.45
N LEU A 401 13.13 18.52 -4.51
CA LEU A 401 12.40 18.38 -5.79
C LEU A 401 12.12 19.73 -6.46
N SER A 402 12.28 20.86 -5.76
CA SER A 402 12.30 22.18 -6.40
C SER A 402 13.60 22.48 -7.16
N GLU A 403 14.69 21.75 -6.88
CA GLU A 403 16.02 21.88 -7.49
C GLU A 403 16.33 20.76 -8.49
N TYR A 404 15.74 19.59 -8.29
CA TYR A 404 15.89 18.37 -9.08
C TYR A 404 14.56 17.90 -9.63
N ASP A 405 14.54 17.32 -10.82
CA ASP A 405 13.35 16.74 -11.42
C ASP A 405 13.00 15.39 -10.77
N ALA A 406 14.00 14.70 -10.23
CA ALA A 406 13.82 13.45 -9.48
C ALA A 406 14.90 13.25 -8.41
N LEU A 407 14.55 12.49 -7.37
CA LEU A 407 15.49 11.85 -6.46
C LEU A 407 15.70 10.40 -6.89
N PHE A 408 16.93 9.90 -6.78
CA PHE A 408 17.33 8.57 -7.21
C PHE A 408 18.06 7.85 -6.08
N LEU A 409 17.65 6.58 -5.82
CA LEU A 409 18.20 5.77 -4.73
C LEU A 409 17.84 4.29 -4.95
N SER A 410 18.39 3.37 -4.15
CA SER A 410 17.88 2.00 -4.12
C SER A 410 16.47 1.94 -3.52
N THR A 411 15.66 1.00 -3.99
CA THR A 411 14.34 0.71 -3.42
C THR A 411 14.46 0.07 -2.04
N THR A 412 15.37 -0.89 -1.93
CA THR A 412 15.71 -1.59 -0.68
C THR A 412 17.20 -1.44 -0.40
N PRO A 413 17.65 -1.40 0.86
CA PRO A 413 19.07 -1.32 1.18
C PRO A 413 19.83 -2.63 0.95
N THR A 414 19.11 -3.73 0.74
CA THR A 414 19.63 -5.09 0.55
C THR A 414 19.00 -5.73 -0.68
N THR A 415 19.61 -6.77 -1.24
CA THR A 415 18.92 -7.78 -2.05
C THR A 415 17.94 -8.59 -1.20
N ALA A 416 17.20 -9.52 -1.79
CA ALA A 416 16.22 -10.34 -1.06
C ALA A 416 16.92 -11.10 0.10
N PRO A 417 16.51 -10.87 1.38
CA PRO A 417 17.04 -11.65 2.50
C PRO A 417 16.55 -13.11 2.45
N ASP A 418 17.27 -14.01 3.13
CA ASP A 418 16.85 -15.39 3.28
C ASP A 418 15.57 -15.50 4.15
N PHE A 419 14.78 -16.55 3.92
CA PHE A 419 13.65 -16.88 4.80
C PHE A 419 14.12 -17.05 6.25
N GLY A 420 13.44 -16.40 7.20
CA GLY A 420 13.76 -16.40 8.63
C GLY A 420 14.87 -15.42 9.02
N GLU A 421 15.38 -14.59 8.14
CA GLU A 421 16.40 -13.59 8.45
C GLU A 421 15.81 -12.30 9.03
N VAL A 422 14.63 -11.86 8.56
CA VAL A 422 13.93 -10.67 9.06
C VAL A 422 13.08 -11.05 10.26
N THR A 423 13.66 -11.04 11.46
CA THR A 423 12.99 -11.53 12.68
C THR A 423 12.75 -10.47 13.74
N GLU A 424 13.51 -9.37 13.70
CA GLU A 424 13.42 -8.30 14.69
C GLU A 424 12.86 -7.01 14.06
N ASP A 425 12.31 -6.12 14.89
CA ASP A 425 11.83 -4.82 14.44
C ASP A 425 12.91 -3.98 13.73
N ALA A 426 14.17 -4.16 14.10
CA ALA A 426 15.28 -3.47 13.45
C ALA A 426 15.47 -3.92 12.00
N ASP A 427 15.29 -5.22 11.71
CA ASP A 427 15.40 -5.78 10.36
C ASP A 427 14.25 -5.27 9.48
N LEU A 428 13.01 -5.25 10.04
CA LEU A 428 11.85 -4.69 9.36
C LEU A 428 12.05 -3.21 9.05
N LEU A 429 12.52 -2.41 10.03
CA LEU A 429 12.80 -0.99 9.83
C LEU A 429 13.89 -0.77 8.77
N ARG A 430 14.89 -1.65 8.70
CA ARG A 430 15.90 -1.63 7.64
C ARG A 430 15.29 -1.91 6.27
N THR A 431 14.45 -2.93 6.13
CA THR A 431 13.82 -3.29 4.85
C THR A 431 13.00 -2.13 4.26
N ILE A 432 12.29 -1.36 5.10
CA ILE A 432 11.49 -0.21 4.67
C ILE A 432 12.27 1.12 4.63
N ALA A 433 13.59 1.11 4.88
CA ALA A 433 14.35 2.33 5.11
C ALA A 433 14.34 3.30 3.92
N HIS A 434 14.30 2.79 2.70
CA HIS A 434 14.36 3.60 1.50
C HIS A 434 13.00 3.84 0.84
N THR A 435 11.96 3.12 1.26
CA THR A 435 10.61 3.24 0.70
C THR A 435 9.67 4.05 1.57
N SER A 436 9.69 3.82 2.89
CA SER A 436 8.77 4.46 3.85
C SER A 436 8.86 5.99 3.91
N PRO A 437 10.02 6.64 3.66
CA PRO A 437 10.09 8.09 3.57
C PRO A 437 9.10 8.69 2.57
N PHE A 438 8.88 8.01 1.44
CA PHE A 438 8.01 8.48 0.36
C PHE A 438 6.54 8.06 0.51
N ASN A 439 6.20 7.19 1.47
CA ASN A 439 4.83 7.07 1.96
C ASN A 439 4.48 8.23 2.89
N LEU A 440 5.40 8.61 3.77
CA LEU A 440 5.22 9.73 4.69
C LEU A 440 5.02 11.05 3.94
N THR A 441 5.75 11.27 2.86
CA THR A 441 5.64 12.49 2.05
C THR A 441 4.60 12.41 0.95
N GLY A 442 4.17 11.20 0.55
CA GLY A 442 3.14 10.98 -0.47
C GLY A 442 3.59 11.21 -1.92
N HIS A 443 4.87 11.46 -2.17
CA HIS A 443 5.41 11.61 -3.52
C HIS A 443 5.30 10.32 -4.33
N PRO A 444 5.10 10.38 -5.66
CA PRO A 444 5.15 9.19 -6.50
C PRO A 444 6.55 8.59 -6.50
N ALA A 445 6.62 7.26 -6.52
CA ALA A 445 7.88 6.53 -6.46
C ALA A 445 7.80 5.25 -7.32
N LEU A 446 8.68 5.15 -8.29
CA LEU A 446 8.77 4.04 -9.24
C LEU A 446 10.04 3.22 -8.94
N SER A 447 9.89 1.93 -8.68
CA SER A 447 10.98 0.96 -8.53
C SER A 447 11.20 0.25 -9.86
N VAL A 448 12.42 0.31 -10.38
CA VAL A 448 12.84 -0.34 -11.64
C VAL A 448 13.95 -1.33 -11.32
N PRO A 449 13.85 -2.60 -11.72
CA PRO A 449 14.84 -3.62 -11.37
C PRO A 449 16.17 -3.39 -12.08
N VAL A 450 17.27 -3.61 -11.33
CA VAL A 450 18.64 -3.74 -11.81
C VAL A 450 19.29 -4.94 -11.13
N GLU A 451 20.51 -5.31 -11.49
CA GLU A 451 21.21 -6.43 -10.86
C GLU A 451 22.28 -5.96 -9.87
N ALA A 452 22.27 -6.52 -8.66
CA ALA A 452 23.30 -6.33 -7.64
C ALA A 452 23.95 -7.67 -7.31
N GLY A 453 25.16 -7.90 -7.84
CA GLY A 453 25.88 -9.14 -7.61
C GLY A 453 25.25 -10.40 -8.22
N GLY A 454 24.34 -10.25 -9.16
CA GLY A 454 23.61 -11.35 -9.82
C GLY A 454 22.21 -11.61 -9.21
N GLU A 455 21.78 -10.78 -8.25
CA GLU A 455 20.44 -10.78 -7.68
C GLU A 455 19.70 -9.49 -8.02
N PRO A 456 18.36 -9.51 -8.15
CA PRO A 456 17.60 -8.31 -8.46
C PRO A 456 17.58 -7.34 -7.27
N VAL A 457 17.64 -6.05 -7.58
CA VAL A 457 17.36 -4.95 -6.66
C VAL A 457 16.69 -3.82 -7.44
N GLY A 458 15.77 -3.08 -6.80
CA GLY A 458 15.13 -1.93 -7.44
C GLY A 458 15.96 -0.65 -7.31
N CYS A 459 16.10 0.09 -8.41
CA CYS A 459 16.40 1.52 -8.38
C CYS A 459 15.11 2.30 -8.28
N GLN A 460 15.01 3.26 -7.36
CA GLN A 460 13.81 4.03 -7.09
C GLN A 460 13.95 5.45 -7.65
N VAL A 461 13.01 5.85 -8.51
CA VAL A 461 12.84 7.20 -9.02
C VAL A 461 11.68 7.86 -8.28
N VAL A 462 11.94 8.96 -7.59
CA VAL A 462 10.94 9.74 -6.84
C VAL A 462 10.83 11.12 -7.44
N THR A 463 9.63 11.55 -7.81
CA THR A 463 9.38 12.85 -8.45
C THR A 463 8.42 13.71 -7.64
N ASP A 464 8.23 14.96 -8.03
CA ASP A 464 7.30 15.86 -7.37
C ASP A 464 5.86 15.33 -7.46
N TRP A 465 5.00 15.84 -6.60
CA TRP A 465 3.59 15.48 -6.56
C TRP A 465 2.94 15.67 -7.95
N TYR A 466 2.25 14.62 -8.41
CA TYR A 466 1.53 14.55 -9.69
C TYR A 466 2.42 14.53 -10.93
N ASP A 467 3.73 14.29 -10.77
CA ASP A 467 4.68 14.18 -11.89
C ASP A 467 5.13 12.72 -12.13
N GLU A 468 4.15 11.83 -12.23
CA GLU A 468 4.36 10.43 -12.61
C GLU A 468 4.97 10.29 -14.00
N ALA A 469 4.73 11.25 -14.89
CA ALA A 469 5.29 11.23 -16.25
C ALA A 469 6.82 11.31 -16.24
N THR A 470 7.41 12.18 -15.41
CA THR A 470 8.87 12.25 -15.23
C THR A 470 9.41 10.96 -14.60
N ALA A 471 8.70 10.38 -13.61
CA ALA A 471 9.10 9.09 -13.03
C ALA A 471 9.16 7.98 -14.09
N VAL A 472 8.15 7.92 -14.98
CA VAL A 472 8.10 6.95 -16.10
C VAL A 472 9.22 7.21 -17.12
N ALA A 473 9.46 8.47 -17.52
CA ALA A 473 10.49 8.79 -18.49
C ALA A 473 11.89 8.39 -17.99
N LEU A 474 12.22 8.72 -16.72
CA LEU A 474 13.49 8.33 -16.10
C LEU A 474 13.56 6.82 -15.82
N GLY A 475 12.44 6.20 -15.40
CA GLY A 475 12.38 4.76 -15.20
C GLY A 475 12.69 3.97 -16.47
N ARG A 476 12.17 4.41 -17.63
CA ARG A 476 12.52 3.83 -18.96
C ARG A 476 13.99 4.00 -19.32
N ALA A 477 14.61 5.12 -18.89
CA ALA A 477 16.04 5.33 -19.09
C ALA A 477 16.88 4.36 -18.24
N VAL A 478 16.46 4.10 -16.99
CA VAL A 478 17.09 3.07 -16.14
C VAL A 478 16.91 1.69 -16.76
N GLU A 479 15.69 1.32 -17.14
CA GLU A 479 15.36 0.02 -17.75
C GLU A 479 16.14 -0.24 -19.06
N ALA A 480 16.38 0.80 -19.85
CA ALA A 480 17.16 0.69 -21.11
C ALA A 480 18.67 0.59 -20.88
N ALA A 481 19.18 1.00 -19.72
CA ALA A 481 20.59 0.95 -19.34
C ALA A 481 20.96 -0.34 -18.58
N ALA A 482 19.97 -1.03 -17.96
CA ALA A 482 20.14 -2.30 -17.26
C ALA A 482 20.23 -3.48 -18.24
#